data_8702239c34f4e45b7ad6480b960c02eb
#
_entry.id   8702239c34f4e45b7ad6480b960c02eb
#
_cell.length_a   1.000
_cell.length_b   1.000
_cell.length_c   1.000
_cell.angle_alpha   90.00
_cell.angle_beta   90.00
_cell.angle_gamma   90.00
#
_symmetry.space_group_name_H-M   'P 1'
#
loop_
_entity.id
_entity.type
_entity.pdbx_description
1 polymer ?
#
loop_
_entity_poly.entity_id
_entity_poly.type
_entity_poly.pdbx_seq_one_letter_code
_entity_poly.pdbx_strand_id
1 'polypeptide(L)'
;MKKLSLIFCGFIMMFISSFTCGKDDNCHYTADFINKTDKTVYIMASSGYPDTNAWKYLSPDPLLSPEIHEVKANSNNDAAMRGRTCVEVFLTNPETDTLILFVFDAQVLETTPWDTVKARNLYLTRYDLSLPDLQNNNWTITYP
;
A
#
# COMPACT_ATOMS: atom_id res chain seq x y z
N MET A 1 -18.01 -53.43 -34.96
CA MET A 1 -16.95 -52.84 -34.11
C MET A 1 -16.80 -51.34 -34.37
N LYS A 2 -17.87 -50.52 -34.25
CA LYS A 2 -17.86 -49.05 -34.49
C LYS A 2 -18.60 -48.24 -33.44
N LYS A 3 -18.92 -48.82 -32.27
CA LYS A 3 -19.71 -48.10 -31.23
C LYS A 3 -18.91 -47.82 -29.94
N LEU A 4 -17.61 -48.20 -29.86
CA LEU A 4 -16.79 -48.00 -28.64
C LEU A 4 -15.97 -46.73 -28.67
N SER A 5 -15.81 -46.08 -29.82
CA SER A 5 -14.96 -44.90 -29.98
C SER A 5 -15.62 -43.56 -29.60
N LEU A 6 -16.98 -43.52 -29.51
CA LEU A 6 -17.74 -42.31 -29.22
C LEU A 6 -17.92 -42.04 -27.72
N ILE A 7 -17.73 -43.06 -26.85
CA ILE A 7 -17.89 -42.90 -25.40
C ILE A 7 -16.64 -42.36 -24.76
N PHE A 8 -15.47 -42.55 -25.38
CA PHE A 8 -14.17 -42.11 -24.84
C PHE A 8 -13.89 -40.63 -25.06
N CYS A 9 -14.52 -40.00 -26.06
CA CYS A 9 -14.38 -38.57 -26.34
C CYS A 9 -15.22 -37.67 -25.42
N GLY A 10 -16.33 -38.22 -24.89
CA GLY A 10 -17.20 -37.48 -23.95
C GLY A 10 -16.68 -37.35 -22.54
N PHE A 11 -15.73 -38.23 -22.11
CA PHE A 11 -15.23 -38.19 -20.75
C PHE A 11 -14.01 -37.26 -20.55
N ILE A 12 -13.35 -36.86 -21.64
CA ILE A 12 -12.18 -35.96 -21.60
C ILE A 12 -12.62 -34.48 -21.51
N MET A 13 -13.84 -34.13 -21.87
CA MET A 13 -14.33 -32.74 -21.80
C MET A 13 -14.83 -32.29 -20.42
N MET A 14 -14.88 -33.16 -19.42
CA MET A 14 -15.39 -32.81 -18.08
C MET A 14 -14.31 -32.37 -17.07
N PHE A 15 -13.04 -32.33 -17.45
CA PHE A 15 -11.94 -31.94 -16.53
C PHE A 15 -11.31 -30.58 -16.79
N ILE A 16 -11.91 -29.73 -17.64
CA ILE A 16 -11.44 -28.36 -17.85
C ILE A 16 -12.36 -27.37 -17.14
N SER A 17 -12.83 -27.71 -15.96
CA SER A 17 -13.57 -26.75 -15.16
C SER A 17 -12.76 -26.34 -13.93
N SER A 18 -12.43 -25.05 -13.90
CA SER A 18 -12.12 -24.24 -12.73
C SER A 18 -10.71 -24.36 -12.14
N PHE A 19 -9.72 -23.86 -12.87
CA PHE A 19 -8.76 -22.98 -12.18
C PHE A 19 -9.30 -21.53 -12.27
N THR A 20 -10.38 -21.26 -11.58
CA THR A 20 -10.60 -19.89 -11.12
C THR A 20 -9.57 -19.67 -10.02
N CYS A 21 -8.50 -18.93 -10.29
CA CYS A 21 -7.81 -18.19 -9.24
C CYS A 21 -8.90 -17.34 -8.58
N GLY A 22 -9.41 -17.79 -7.44
CA GLY A 22 -10.24 -16.97 -6.59
C GLY A 22 -9.36 -15.76 -6.22
N LYS A 23 -9.68 -14.57 -6.74
CA LYS A 23 -9.36 -13.35 -6.02
C LYS A 23 -10.04 -13.55 -4.68
N ASP A 24 -9.27 -13.58 -3.60
CA ASP A 24 -9.85 -13.45 -2.27
C ASP A 24 -10.58 -12.11 -2.28
N ASP A 25 -11.91 -12.15 -2.30
CA ASP A 25 -12.77 -10.96 -2.37
C ASP A 25 -12.59 -10.03 -1.16
N ASN A 26 -11.79 -10.42 -0.19
CA ASN A 26 -11.45 -9.70 1.03
C ASN A 26 -10.00 -9.20 1.05
N CYS A 27 -9.30 -9.16 -0.07
CA CYS A 27 -7.90 -8.78 -0.12
C CYS A 27 -7.72 -7.38 -0.72
N HIS A 28 -7.19 -6.44 0.05
CA HIS A 28 -6.82 -5.11 -0.42
C HIS A 28 -5.31 -5.05 -0.70
N TYR A 29 -4.95 -4.50 -1.84
CA TYR A 29 -3.54 -4.30 -2.25
C TYR A 29 -3.11 -2.84 -2.12
N THR A 30 -4.06 -1.95 -1.85
CA THR A 30 -3.82 -0.50 -1.74
C THR A 30 -4.68 0.08 -0.62
N ALA A 31 -4.24 1.23 -0.10
CA ALA A 31 -5.09 2.13 0.65
C ALA A 31 -4.93 3.54 0.05
N ASP A 32 -6.04 4.27 -0.05
CA ASP A 32 -6.06 5.62 -0.59
C ASP A 32 -5.60 6.64 0.44
N PHE A 33 -4.70 7.53 0.05
CA PHE A 33 -4.38 8.71 0.84
C PHE A 33 -4.99 9.96 0.19
N ILE A 34 -5.82 10.69 0.92
CA ILE A 34 -6.49 11.90 0.47
C ILE A 34 -5.89 13.11 1.18
N ASN A 35 -5.29 14.00 0.41
CA ASN A 35 -4.81 15.29 0.88
C ASN A 35 -5.91 16.36 0.69
N LYS A 36 -6.47 16.86 1.78
CA LYS A 36 -7.50 17.94 1.77
C LYS A 36 -6.90 19.32 1.97
N THR A 37 -5.59 19.43 2.08
CA THR A 37 -4.94 20.74 2.23
C THR A 37 -4.75 21.42 0.88
N ASP A 38 -4.43 22.70 0.93
CA ASP A 38 -4.06 23.54 -0.23
C ASP A 38 -2.57 23.39 -0.63
N LYS A 39 -1.83 22.48 0.02
CA LYS A 39 -0.41 22.26 -0.19
C LYS A 39 -0.14 20.86 -0.72
N THR A 40 0.87 20.73 -1.54
CA THR A 40 1.41 19.41 -1.93
C THR A 40 2.17 18.81 -0.76
N VAL A 41 1.96 17.51 -0.53
CA VAL A 41 2.68 16.71 0.46
C VAL A 41 3.30 15.48 -0.20
N TYR A 42 4.27 14.87 0.47
CA TYR A 42 4.81 13.56 0.12
C TYR A 42 4.48 12.57 1.23
N ILE A 43 4.19 11.33 0.85
CA ILE A 43 3.87 10.26 1.79
C ILE A 43 4.83 9.09 1.64
N MET A 44 5.18 8.46 2.76
CA MET A 44 6.00 7.25 2.78
C MET A 44 5.46 6.26 3.81
N ALA A 45 5.27 5.02 3.37
CA ALA A 45 4.82 3.93 4.23
C ALA A 45 6.01 3.10 4.75
N SER A 46 5.92 2.63 5.98
CA SER A 46 6.90 1.75 6.63
C SER A 46 6.23 0.68 7.48
N SER A 47 6.82 -0.50 7.51
CA SER A 47 6.43 -1.62 8.36
C SER A 47 7.28 -1.75 9.64
N GLY A 48 8.10 -0.76 9.95
CA GLY A 48 9.07 -0.84 11.05
C GLY A 48 8.50 -0.51 12.43
N TYR A 49 7.18 -0.62 12.64
CA TYR A 49 6.58 -0.39 13.97
C TYR A 49 7.18 -1.38 15.01
N PRO A 50 7.41 -0.98 16.27
CA PRO A 50 7.16 0.34 16.86
C PRO A 50 8.32 1.34 16.72
N ASP A 51 9.35 1.04 15.91
CA ASP A 51 10.52 1.91 15.79
C ASP A 51 10.12 3.32 15.30
N THR A 52 10.29 4.30 16.16
CA THR A 52 10.04 5.71 15.84
C THR A 52 10.98 6.26 14.78
N ASN A 53 12.09 5.56 14.52
CA ASN A 53 13.07 5.89 13.50
C ASN A 53 12.92 5.03 12.23
N ALA A 54 11.84 4.24 12.12
CA ALA A 54 11.64 3.31 11.00
C ALA A 54 11.81 3.99 9.63
N TRP A 55 11.33 5.24 9.50
CA TRP A 55 11.47 6.03 8.27
C TRP A 55 12.93 6.38 7.92
N LYS A 56 13.87 6.36 8.86
CA LYS A 56 15.31 6.58 8.58
C LYS A 56 15.91 5.49 7.70
N TYR A 57 15.31 4.32 7.70
CA TYR A 57 15.69 3.19 6.86
C TYR A 57 14.95 3.19 5.53
N LEU A 58 13.95 4.07 5.36
CA LEU A 58 13.28 4.25 4.09
C LEU A 58 14.27 4.90 3.10
N SER A 59 14.63 4.16 2.11
CA SER A 59 15.41 4.60 0.96
C SER A 59 14.65 4.13 -0.28
N PRO A 60 14.52 4.92 -1.28
CA PRO A 60 15.21 6.17 -1.63
C PRO A 60 14.49 7.43 -1.14
N ASP A 61 15.11 8.60 -1.43
CA ASP A 61 14.49 9.92 -1.32
C ASP A 61 13.14 9.94 -2.08
N PRO A 62 12.03 10.37 -1.45
CA PRO A 62 10.73 10.38 -2.10
C PRO A 62 10.66 11.30 -3.33
N LEU A 63 11.53 12.29 -3.45
CA LEU A 63 11.66 13.13 -4.64
C LEU A 63 12.16 12.37 -5.88
N LEU A 64 12.78 11.21 -5.71
CA LEU A 64 13.25 10.37 -6.83
C LEU A 64 12.12 9.60 -7.52
N SER A 65 10.95 9.50 -6.88
CA SER A 65 9.78 8.81 -7.40
C SER A 65 8.48 9.57 -7.03
N PRO A 66 8.32 10.80 -7.53
CA PRO A 66 7.17 11.64 -7.18
C PRO A 66 5.83 10.99 -7.57
N GLU A 67 5.78 10.21 -8.65
CA GLU A 67 4.60 9.47 -9.08
C GLU A 67 4.09 8.47 -8.03
N ILE A 68 4.97 8.03 -7.11
CA ILE A 68 4.61 7.12 -6.01
C ILE A 68 4.25 7.91 -4.75
N HIS A 69 5.01 8.95 -4.44
CA HIS A 69 5.01 9.58 -3.12
C HIS A 69 4.29 10.93 -3.07
N GLU A 70 4.23 11.67 -4.19
CA GLU A 70 3.62 12.99 -4.25
C GLU A 70 2.09 12.91 -4.16
N VAL A 71 1.51 13.75 -3.31
CA VAL A 71 0.05 13.96 -3.24
C VAL A 71 -0.23 15.46 -3.32
N LYS A 72 -0.71 15.88 -4.48
CA LYS A 72 -1.01 17.29 -4.76
C LYS A 72 -2.10 17.83 -3.83
N ALA A 73 -2.18 19.15 -3.75
CA ALA A 73 -3.26 19.84 -3.02
C ALA A 73 -4.64 19.35 -3.49
N ASN A 74 -5.54 19.07 -2.55
CA ASN A 74 -6.90 18.60 -2.82
C ASN A 74 -6.98 17.39 -3.76
N SER A 75 -6.05 16.45 -3.64
CA SER A 75 -5.99 15.24 -4.47
C SER A 75 -5.77 13.97 -3.64
N ASN A 76 -5.73 12.82 -4.30
CA ASN A 76 -5.43 11.53 -3.68
C ASN A 76 -4.29 10.79 -4.40
N ASN A 77 -3.69 9.85 -3.69
CA ASN A 77 -2.68 8.93 -4.21
C ASN A 77 -2.77 7.58 -3.47
N ASP A 78 -2.80 6.48 -4.20
CA ASP A 78 -2.79 5.11 -3.67
C ASP A 78 -1.44 4.39 -3.84
N ALA A 79 -0.53 4.96 -4.62
CA ALA A 79 0.68 4.27 -5.07
C ALA A 79 1.67 3.99 -3.92
N ALA A 80 1.83 4.92 -2.97
CA ALA A 80 2.74 4.75 -1.83
C ALA A 80 2.28 3.65 -0.85
N MET A 81 0.99 3.33 -0.87
CA MET A 81 0.37 2.31 -0.04
C MET A 81 0.13 1.00 -0.81
N ARG A 82 0.64 0.90 -2.04
CA ARG A 82 0.46 -0.28 -2.87
C ARG A 82 1.42 -1.40 -2.49
N GLY A 83 0.87 -2.51 -1.98
CA GLY A 83 1.60 -3.72 -1.63
C GLY A 83 1.65 -4.75 -2.78
N ARG A 84 2.64 -5.65 -2.73
CA ARG A 84 2.65 -6.89 -3.55
C ARG A 84 1.84 -8.00 -2.89
N THR A 85 1.66 -7.91 -1.59
CA THR A 85 0.90 -8.83 -0.75
C THR A 85 -0.37 -8.14 -0.29
N CYS A 86 -1.40 -8.91 -0.05
CA CYS A 86 -2.64 -8.46 0.58
C CYS A 86 -2.33 -7.75 1.90
N VAL A 87 -2.83 -6.55 2.09
CA VAL A 87 -2.57 -5.74 3.28
C VAL A 87 -3.11 -6.42 4.53
N GLU A 88 -4.23 -7.13 4.46
CA GLU A 88 -4.79 -7.92 5.55
C GLU A 88 -3.82 -9.01 6.00
N VAL A 89 -3.23 -9.76 5.04
CA VAL A 89 -2.24 -10.80 5.35
C VAL A 89 -0.99 -10.19 5.97
N PHE A 90 -0.56 -9.04 5.46
CA PHE A 90 0.60 -8.33 5.98
C PHE A 90 0.36 -7.86 7.43
N LEU A 91 -0.78 -7.23 7.73
CA LEU A 91 -1.10 -6.66 9.05
C LEU A 91 -1.64 -7.70 10.07
N THR A 92 -1.89 -8.94 9.66
CA THR A 92 -2.20 -10.03 10.61
C THR A 92 -0.95 -10.72 11.15
N ASN A 93 0.23 -10.42 10.60
CA ASN A 93 1.49 -10.91 11.15
C ASN A 93 1.84 -10.11 12.44
N PRO A 94 2.04 -10.77 13.59
CA PRO A 94 2.35 -10.10 14.86
C PRO A 94 3.61 -9.21 14.83
N GLU A 95 4.52 -9.45 13.89
CA GLU A 95 5.75 -8.65 13.74
C GLU A 95 5.53 -7.38 12.89
N THR A 96 4.40 -7.30 12.16
CA THR A 96 4.10 -6.21 11.22
C THR A 96 2.64 -5.76 11.30
N ASP A 97 2.03 -5.86 12.48
CA ASP A 97 0.60 -5.60 12.73
C ASP A 97 0.19 -4.13 12.56
N THR A 98 1.16 -3.25 12.38
CA THR A 98 0.96 -1.81 12.25
C THR A 98 1.75 -1.24 11.08
N LEU A 99 1.06 -0.54 10.19
CA LEU A 99 1.64 0.23 9.11
C LEU A 99 1.88 1.66 9.59
N ILE A 100 3.08 2.17 9.42
CA ILE A 100 3.40 3.56 9.69
C ILE A 100 3.32 4.35 8.39
N LEU A 101 2.62 5.47 8.38
CA LEU A 101 2.59 6.41 7.26
C LEU A 101 3.13 7.77 7.71
N PHE A 102 4.20 8.23 7.08
CA PHE A 102 4.76 9.57 7.28
C PHE A 102 4.28 10.51 6.18
N VAL A 103 3.98 11.76 6.58
CA VAL A 103 3.62 12.85 5.68
C VAL A 103 4.66 13.95 5.78
N PHE A 104 5.19 14.39 4.65
CA PHE A 104 6.21 15.43 4.54
C PHE A 104 5.70 16.64 3.77
N ASP A 105 6.17 17.82 4.14
CA ASP A 105 5.95 19.04 3.36
C ASP A 105 6.81 19.02 2.09
N ALA A 106 6.19 19.26 0.93
CA ALA A 106 6.90 19.26 -0.35
C ALA A 106 8.01 20.32 -0.40
N GLN A 107 7.74 21.52 0.11
CA GLN A 107 8.73 22.60 0.12
C GLN A 107 9.94 22.28 0.99
N VAL A 108 9.73 21.58 2.12
CA VAL A 108 10.83 21.13 2.98
C VAL A 108 11.68 20.10 2.26
N LEU A 109 11.07 19.13 1.58
CA LEU A 109 11.81 18.11 0.82
C LEU A 109 12.61 18.71 -0.32
N GLU A 110 12.01 19.64 -1.09
CA GLU A 110 12.65 20.28 -2.25
C GLU A 110 13.83 21.18 -1.87
N THR A 111 13.84 21.71 -0.65
CA THR A 111 14.86 22.68 -0.20
C THR A 111 15.88 22.09 0.80
N THR A 112 15.65 20.89 1.31
CA THR A 112 16.44 20.27 2.36
C THR A 112 16.97 18.91 1.91
N PRO A 113 18.28 18.64 1.98
CA PRO A 113 18.82 17.31 1.67
C PRO A 113 18.14 16.21 2.48
N TRP A 114 17.79 15.09 1.81
CA TRP A 114 17.07 13.97 2.42
C TRP A 114 17.71 13.44 3.71
N ASP A 115 19.04 13.36 3.76
CA ASP A 115 19.74 12.95 4.98
C ASP A 115 19.52 13.92 6.15
N THR A 116 19.34 15.22 5.87
CA THR A 116 19.00 16.22 6.88
C THR A 116 17.56 16.07 7.34
N VAL A 117 16.63 15.84 6.41
CA VAL A 117 15.22 15.54 6.72
C VAL A 117 15.15 14.34 7.67
N LYS A 118 15.88 13.28 7.35
CA LYS A 118 15.99 12.09 8.19
C LYS A 118 16.59 12.39 9.56
N ALA A 119 17.72 13.06 9.62
CA ALA A 119 18.43 13.32 10.86
C ALA A 119 17.64 14.20 11.84
N ARG A 120 16.80 15.10 11.32
CA ARG A 120 16.04 16.08 12.10
C ARG A 120 14.57 15.73 12.31
N ASN A 121 14.10 14.59 11.79
CA ASN A 121 12.69 14.18 11.86
C ASN A 121 11.72 15.24 11.26
N LEU A 122 12.04 15.75 10.06
CA LEU A 122 11.26 16.82 9.43
C LEU A 122 10.04 16.26 8.70
N TYR A 123 9.15 15.54 9.38
CA TYR A 123 7.83 15.17 8.86
C TYR A 123 6.74 16.01 9.54
N LEU A 124 5.63 16.22 8.83
CA LEU A 124 4.46 16.98 9.31
C LEU A 124 3.67 16.16 10.31
N THR A 125 3.40 14.91 9.97
CA THR A 125 2.62 13.99 10.81
C THR A 125 3.00 12.54 10.53
N ARG A 126 2.65 11.68 11.48
CA ARG A 126 2.79 10.23 11.41
C ARG A 126 1.44 9.61 11.77
N TYR A 127 1.02 8.63 10.99
CA TYR A 127 -0.09 7.76 11.31
C TYR A 127 0.43 6.36 11.61
N ASP A 128 -0.04 5.77 12.69
CA ASP A 128 0.16 4.36 13.03
C ASP A 128 -1.19 3.66 12.76
N LEU A 129 -1.23 2.82 11.73
CA LEU A 129 -2.46 2.27 11.15
C LEU A 129 -2.49 0.76 11.35
N SER A 130 -3.39 0.31 12.21
CA SER A 130 -3.72 -1.11 12.35
C SER A 130 -4.70 -1.57 11.26
N LEU A 131 -4.88 -2.88 11.11
CA LEU A 131 -5.89 -3.43 10.22
C LEU A 131 -7.31 -2.93 10.55
N PRO A 132 -7.76 -2.90 11.82
CA PRO A 132 -9.05 -2.30 12.18
C PRO A 132 -9.17 -0.82 11.79
N ASP A 133 -8.10 -0.03 11.90
CA ASP A 133 -8.14 1.38 11.51
C ASP A 133 -8.39 1.54 10.02
N LEU A 134 -7.72 0.75 9.18
CA LEU A 134 -7.92 0.77 7.72
C LEU A 134 -9.33 0.30 7.35
N GLN A 135 -9.83 -0.76 7.95
CA GLN A 135 -11.18 -1.30 7.70
C GLN A 135 -12.27 -0.29 8.10
N ASN A 136 -12.17 0.32 9.29
CA ASN A 136 -13.14 1.28 9.80
C ASN A 136 -13.18 2.56 8.94
N ASN A 137 -12.09 2.90 8.29
CA ASN A 137 -11.97 4.06 7.40
C ASN A 137 -12.14 3.72 5.91
N ASN A 138 -12.70 2.54 5.59
CA ASN A 138 -12.88 2.07 4.21
C ASN A 138 -11.60 2.20 3.38
N TRP A 139 -10.45 1.80 3.94
CA TRP A 139 -9.14 1.84 3.29
C TRP A 139 -8.72 3.23 2.81
N THR A 140 -9.18 4.27 3.51
CA THR A 140 -8.92 5.66 3.16
C THR A 140 -8.29 6.39 4.34
N ILE A 141 -7.14 7.03 4.13
CA ILE A 141 -6.47 7.90 5.08
C ILE A 141 -6.65 9.34 4.63
N THR A 142 -7.24 10.17 5.46
CA THR A 142 -7.45 11.58 5.14
C THR A 142 -6.48 12.46 5.93
N TYR A 143 -5.73 13.29 5.21
CA TYR A 143 -4.89 14.34 5.76
C TYR A 143 -5.62 15.67 5.63
N PRO A 144 -5.91 16.35 6.79
CA PRO A 144 -6.73 17.56 6.85
C PRO A 144 -6.00 18.80 6.39
#